data_662bab13870642e885b734bf26f60e36
#
_entry.id   662bab13870642e885b734bf26f60e36
#
_cell.length_a   1.000
_cell.length_b   1.000
_cell.length_c   1.000
_cell.angle_alpha   90.00
_cell.angle_beta   90.00
_cell.angle_gamma   90.00
#
_symmetry.space_group_name_H-M   'P 1'
#
loop_
_entity.id
_entity.type
_entity.pdbx_description
1 polymer ?
#
loop_
_entity_poly.entity_id
_entity_poly.type
_entity_poly.pdbx_seq_one_letter_code
_entity_poly.pdbx_strand_id
1 'polypeptide(L)'
;KGPGVDRSGDAIKHGNMYGSSPNGGVLMMAGDDHGCVSSTISHQSEYGFIGASLPVLNPATIDELISFGLFGFALSRYSGLWVGMKSIAELIEAGASIDLAPLPAFARPPLVNTADGLHIRWPDAPGLHLEDRMEAKLDAAAIFAAANPVDRVIHGNDDARIGFVTTGKAHGDLMETLRLLGLDSAACRELGIDIYKIGLAWPCLLYTSDAADE
;
A
#
# COMPACT_ATOMS: atom_id res chain seq x y z
N LYS A 1 -2.45 16.60 1.44
CA LYS A 1 -3.59 16.51 0.51
C LYS A 1 -3.12 16.31 -0.92
N GLY A 2 -4.00 15.78 -1.79
CA GLY A 2 -3.76 15.56 -3.21
C GLY A 2 -3.10 16.73 -3.94
N PRO A 3 -3.56 18.01 -3.79
CA PRO A 3 -2.91 19.14 -4.43
C PRO A 3 -1.45 19.34 -4.03
N GLY A 4 -1.06 18.90 -2.85
CA GLY A 4 0.34 18.92 -2.41
C GLY A 4 1.16 17.85 -3.13
N VAL A 5 0.59 16.66 -3.31
CA VAL A 5 1.22 15.57 -4.10
C VAL A 5 1.41 16.05 -5.54
N ASP A 6 0.37 16.60 -6.17
CA ASP A 6 0.43 17.11 -7.55
C ASP A 6 1.53 18.15 -7.74
N ARG A 7 1.61 19.13 -6.83
CA ARG A 7 2.64 20.18 -6.88
C ARG A 7 4.05 19.69 -6.61
N SER A 8 4.19 18.59 -5.92
CA SER A 8 5.48 17.99 -5.58
C SER A 8 5.86 16.85 -6.54
N GLY A 9 5.09 16.62 -7.60
CA GLY A 9 5.24 15.46 -8.48
C GLY A 9 6.64 15.29 -9.06
N ASP A 10 7.27 16.38 -9.48
CA ASP A 10 8.65 16.35 -9.98
C ASP A 10 9.64 15.91 -8.91
N ALA A 11 9.58 16.50 -7.72
CA ALA A 11 10.46 16.15 -6.61
C ALA A 11 10.23 14.70 -6.12
N ILE A 12 8.98 14.23 -6.14
CA ILE A 12 8.63 12.85 -5.77
C ILE A 12 9.22 11.86 -6.79
N LYS A 13 9.07 12.13 -8.09
CA LYS A 13 9.63 11.28 -9.15
C LYS A 13 11.14 11.18 -9.05
N HIS A 14 11.83 12.31 -8.95
CA HIS A 14 13.28 12.34 -8.80
C HIS A 14 13.72 11.65 -7.51
N GLY A 15 13.09 11.95 -6.38
CA GLY A 15 13.43 11.33 -5.10
C GLY A 15 13.29 9.80 -5.13
N ASN A 16 12.21 9.29 -5.69
CA ASN A 16 12.00 7.86 -5.83
C ASN A 16 12.96 7.21 -6.85
N MET A 17 13.23 7.90 -7.95
CA MET A 17 14.18 7.42 -8.96
C MET A 17 15.57 7.19 -8.36
N TYR A 18 16.10 8.16 -7.61
CA TYR A 18 17.38 8.01 -6.90
C TYR A 18 17.29 7.08 -5.69
N GLY A 19 16.14 7.01 -5.03
CA GLY A 19 15.82 6.04 -4.00
C GLY A 19 15.98 6.50 -2.56
N SER A 20 15.83 5.55 -1.64
CA SER A 20 15.98 5.73 -0.20
C SER A 20 17.28 5.13 0.33
N SER A 21 17.63 5.48 1.59
CA SER A 21 18.74 4.86 2.30
C SER A 21 18.33 3.48 2.86
N PRO A 22 19.24 2.48 2.86
CA PRO A 22 18.96 1.17 3.46
C PRO A 22 18.71 1.23 4.98
N ASN A 23 19.15 2.30 5.64
CA ASN A 23 18.98 2.50 7.09
C ASN A 23 17.89 3.53 7.44
N GLY A 24 17.48 4.37 6.47
CA GLY A 24 16.49 5.42 6.66
C GLY A 24 15.08 4.97 6.26
N GLY A 25 14.85 4.88 4.97
CA GLY A 25 13.53 4.68 4.38
C GLY A 25 12.73 5.98 4.26
N VAL A 26 11.80 6.01 3.30
CA VAL A 26 10.92 7.16 3.06
C VAL A 26 9.47 6.69 2.98
N LEU A 27 8.63 7.25 3.84
CA LEU A 27 7.19 7.06 3.82
C LEU A 27 6.51 8.42 3.57
N MET A 28 5.79 8.53 2.46
CA MET A 28 5.03 9.72 2.10
C MET A 28 3.55 9.54 2.47
N MET A 29 3.08 10.34 3.41
CA MET A 29 1.67 10.33 3.77
C MET A 29 0.90 11.39 2.97
N ALA A 30 -0.19 10.96 2.31
CA ALA A 30 -1.13 11.84 1.64
C ALA A 30 -2.49 11.78 2.34
N GLY A 31 -2.96 12.93 2.82
CA GLY A 31 -4.30 13.08 3.39
C GLY A 31 -5.30 13.44 2.31
N ASP A 32 -6.07 12.48 1.82
CA ASP A 32 -7.08 12.69 0.80
C ASP A 32 -8.42 13.13 1.41
N ASP A 33 -9.17 13.89 0.66
CA ASP A 33 -10.43 14.49 1.09
C ASP A 33 -11.50 14.21 0.03
N HIS A 34 -12.03 13.00 0.06
CA HIS A 34 -13.03 12.54 -0.91
C HIS A 34 -14.35 13.26 -0.78
N GLY A 35 -14.71 13.67 0.43
CA GLY A 35 -15.92 14.42 0.73
C GLY A 35 -15.84 15.93 0.47
N CYS A 36 -14.70 16.45 0.04
CA CYS A 36 -14.45 17.90 -0.13
C CYS A 36 -14.72 18.73 1.13
N VAL A 37 -14.49 18.17 2.31
CA VAL A 37 -14.78 18.85 3.59
C VAL A 37 -13.95 20.10 3.76
N SER A 38 -12.69 20.07 3.30
CA SER A 38 -11.76 21.21 3.35
C SER A 38 -11.00 21.44 2.03
N SER A 39 -11.55 20.94 0.91
CA SER A 39 -10.99 21.07 -0.44
C SER A 39 -12.04 21.63 -1.40
N THR A 40 -11.62 22.29 -2.48
CA THR A 40 -12.53 22.81 -3.51
C THR A 40 -13.13 21.70 -4.37
N ILE A 41 -12.37 20.60 -4.58
CA ILE A 41 -12.76 19.41 -5.33
C ILE A 41 -12.27 18.17 -4.61
N SER A 42 -12.87 17.02 -4.91
CA SER A 42 -12.40 15.71 -4.44
C SER A 42 -11.00 15.42 -4.95
N HIS A 43 -10.17 14.83 -4.10
CA HIS A 43 -8.79 14.47 -4.43
C HIS A 43 -8.50 13.01 -4.13
N GLN A 44 -7.68 12.41 -5.00
CA GLN A 44 -7.13 11.08 -4.87
C GLN A 44 -5.64 11.14 -5.18
N SER A 45 -4.80 10.70 -4.24
CA SER A 45 -3.35 10.74 -4.37
C SER A 45 -2.75 9.50 -5.02
N GLU A 46 -3.50 8.40 -5.15
CA GLU A 46 -2.99 7.12 -5.64
C GLU A 46 -2.35 7.25 -7.01
N TYR A 47 -3.03 7.92 -7.95
CA TYR A 47 -2.52 8.07 -9.32
C TYR A 47 -1.22 8.89 -9.39
N GLY A 48 -1.08 9.87 -8.49
CA GLY A 48 0.16 10.63 -8.35
C GLY A 48 1.31 9.75 -7.87
N PHE A 49 1.06 8.89 -6.90
CA PHE A 49 2.04 7.94 -6.40
C PHE A 49 2.38 6.86 -7.43
N ILE A 50 1.38 6.26 -8.07
CA ILE A 50 1.56 5.26 -9.13
C ILE A 50 2.36 5.86 -10.29
N GLY A 51 2.02 7.07 -10.74
CA GLY A 51 2.74 7.79 -11.80
C GLY A 51 4.19 8.15 -11.44
N ALA A 52 4.56 8.08 -10.17
CA ALA A 52 5.91 8.23 -9.67
C ALA A 52 6.55 6.89 -9.23
N SER A 53 5.90 5.75 -9.52
CA SER A 53 6.34 4.39 -9.18
C SER A 53 6.54 4.15 -7.67
N LEU A 54 5.74 4.80 -6.83
CA LEU A 54 5.73 4.52 -5.39
C LEU A 54 4.72 3.41 -5.07
N PRO A 55 5.09 2.36 -4.34
CA PRO A 55 4.10 1.47 -3.72
C PRO A 55 3.12 2.25 -2.85
N VAL A 56 1.83 1.89 -2.90
CA VAL A 56 0.75 2.63 -2.25
C VAL A 56 0.07 1.76 -1.20
N LEU A 57 0.19 2.15 0.06
CA LEU A 57 -0.53 1.56 1.18
C LEU A 57 -1.83 2.33 1.43
N ASN A 58 -2.91 1.59 1.70
CA ASN A 58 -4.24 2.17 1.95
C ASN A 58 -4.86 1.55 3.22
N PRO A 59 -4.51 2.06 4.43
CA PRO A 59 -5.04 1.55 5.68
C PRO A 59 -6.54 1.81 5.81
N ALA A 60 -7.25 0.87 6.44
CA ALA A 60 -8.69 0.95 6.72
C ALA A 60 -9.00 1.34 8.17
N THR A 61 -8.04 1.14 9.09
CA THR A 61 -8.22 1.32 10.53
C THR A 61 -7.03 2.04 11.15
N ILE A 62 -7.18 2.51 12.40
CA ILE A 62 -6.12 3.25 13.11
C ILE A 62 -4.91 2.36 13.42
N ASP A 63 -5.14 1.10 13.78
CA ASP A 63 -4.05 0.13 14.00
C ASP A 63 -3.29 -0.15 12.69
N GLU A 64 -3.97 -0.13 11.56
CA GLU A 64 -3.31 -0.24 10.26
C GLU A 64 -2.51 1.00 9.87
N LEU A 65 -2.87 2.21 10.32
CA LEU A 65 -2.01 3.37 10.14
C LEU A 65 -0.63 3.13 10.74
N ILE A 66 -0.55 2.49 11.89
CA ILE A 66 0.71 2.17 12.57
C ILE A 66 1.41 0.99 11.88
N SER A 67 0.71 -0.14 11.71
CA SER A 67 1.31 -1.35 11.15
C SER A 67 1.75 -1.17 9.69
N PHE A 68 0.96 -0.47 8.87
CA PHE A 68 1.34 -0.14 7.49
C PHE A 68 2.43 0.93 7.44
N GLY A 69 2.48 1.85 8.41
CA GLY A 69 3.59 2.78 8.54
C GLY A 69 4.91 2.05 8.77
N LEU A 70 4.92 1.09 9.68
CA LEU A 70 6.10 0.24 9.95
C LEU A 70 6.46 -0.63 8.74
N PHE A 71 5.47 -1.22 8.08
CA PHE A 71 5.65 -1.96 6.83
C PHE A 71 6.24 -1.07 5.73
N GLY A 72 5.71 0.14 5.54
CA GLY A 72 6.18 1.08 4.54
C GLY A 72 7.65 1.47 4.73
N PHE A 73 8.09 1.73 5.95
CA PHE A 73 9.49 1.97 6.24
C PHE A 73 10.36 0.72 5.99
N ALA A 74 9.87 -0.47 6.36
CA ALA A 74 10.59 -1.72 6.12
C ALA A 74 10.72 -2.02 4.62
N LEU A 75 9.62 -1.84 3.86
CA LEU A 75 9.60 -1.96 2.41
C LEU A 75 10.57 -0.98 1.74
N SER A 76 10.54 0.30 2.15
CA SER A 76 11.43 1.31 1.61
C SER A 76 12.90 0.98 1.86
N ARG A 77 13.25 0.52 3.06
CA ARG A 77 14.61 0.08 3.40
C ARG A 77 15.07 -1.15 2.64
N TYR A 78 14.15 -2.03 2.29
CA TYR A 78 14.45 -3.25 1.57
C TYR A 78 14.60 -2.99 0.06
N SER A 79 13.66 -2.27 -0.53
CA SER A 79 13.58 -2.07 -1.99
C SER A 79 14.34 -0.84 -2.50
N GLY A 80 14.64 0.13 -1.65
CA GLY A 80 15.18 1.43 -2.07
C GLY A 80 14.11 2.39 -2.61
N LEU A 81 12.83 1.98 -2.71
CA LEU A 81 11.73 2.86 -3.13
C LEU A 81 11.30 3.82 -2.02
N TRP A 82 10.73 4.94 -2.40
CA TRP A 82 9.83 5.68 -1.54
C TRP A 82 8.48 4.96 -1.52
N VAL A 83 7.77 5.01 -0.40
CA VAL A 83 6.46 4.35 -0.24
C VAL A 83 5.41 5.41 0.04
N GLY A 84 4.30 5.37 -0.68
CA GLY A 84 3.12 6.19 -0.43
C GLY A 84 2.18 5.54 0.57
N MET A 85 1.63 6.29 1.51
CA MET A 85 0.53 5.86 2.35
C MET A 85 -0.62 6.86 2.21
N LYS A 86 -1.72 6.38 1.64
CA LYS A 86 -2.93 7.15 1.54
C LYS A 86 -3.66 7.12 2.87
N SER A 87 -4.21 8.25 3.26
CA SER A 87 -5.03 8.40 4.45
C SER A 87 -6.16 9.36 4.11
N ILE A 88 -7.34 9.11 4.60
CA ILE A 88 -8.49 9.97 4.35
C ILE A 88 -8.92 10.68 5.64
N ALA A 89 -9.66 11.77 5.51
CA ALA A 89 -10.09 12.60 6.63
C ALA A 89 -10.78 11.76 7.72
N GLU A 90 -11.71 10.90 7.33
CA GLU A 90 -12.50 10.07 8.24
C GLU A 90 -11.65 9.11 9.07
N LEU A 91 -10.52 8.64 8.54
CA LEU A 91 -9.60 7.78 9.27
C LEU A 91 -8.67 8.59 10.18
N ILE A 92 -8.15 9.71 9.70
CA ILE A 92 -7.20 10.55 10.46
C ILE A 92 -7.88 11.26 11.64
N GLU A 93 -9.16 11.60 11.51
CA GLU A 93 -9.93 12.25 12.58
C GLU A 93 -10.58 11.24 13.53
N ALA A 94 -10.50 9.94 13.24
CA ALA A 94 -11.01 8.91 14.12
C ALA A 94 -10.11 8.66 15.33
N GLY A 95 -10.69 8.12 16.39
CA GLY A 95 -9.98 7.69 17.59
C GLY A 95 -10.33 6.25 17.95
N ALA A 96 -9.35 5.45 18.34
CA ALA A 96 -9.54 4.09 18.79
C ALA A 96 -8.54 3.71 19.89
N SER A 97 -8.93 2.77 20.74
CA SER A 97 -7.98 2.06 21.59
C SER A 97 -7.38 0.93 20.79
N ILE A 98 -6.06 0.87 20.74
CA ILE A 98 -5.31 -0.14 19.99
C ILE A 98 -4.36 -0.91 20.94
N ASP A 99 -4.09 -2.16 20.60
CA ASP A 99 -3.05 -2.96 21.25
C ASP A 99 -1.75 -2.83 20.45
N LEU A 100 -0.70 -2.34 21.11
CA LEU A 100 0.60 -2.10 20.48
C LEU A 100 1.57 -3.27 20.57
N ALA A 101 1.20 -4.35 21.22
CA ALA A 101 2.11 -5.49 21.44
C ALA A 101 1.71 -6.71 20.61
N PRO A 102 2.69 -7.42 20.02
CA PRO A 102 4.05 -7.02 19.67
C PRO A 102 4.12 -6.26 18.33
N LEU A 103 5.13 -5.40 18.17
CA LEU A 103 5.38 -4.76 16.88
C LEU A 103 5.72 -5.81 15.81
N PRO A 104 5.26 -5.64 14.55
CA PRO A 104 5.51 -6.62 13.50
C PRO A 104 6.99 -6.73 13.17
N ALA A 105 7.48 -7.96 13.04
CA ALA A 105 8.78 -8.26 12.47
C ALA A 105 8.58 -8.65 10.99
N PHE A 106 9.41 -8.08 10.11
CA PHE A 106 9.29 -8.32 8.67
C PHE A 106 10.39 -9.26 8.17
N ALA A 107 9.99 -10.26 7.39
CA ALA A 107 10.91 -11.13 6.67
C ALA A 107 11.69 -10.32 5.62
N ARG A 108 12.95 -10.68 5.41
CA ARG A 108 13.82 -10.08 4.38
C ARG A 108 14.31 -11.16 3.44
N PRO A 109 13.56 -11.51 2.39
CA PRO A 109 14.00 -12.48 1.41
C PRO A 109 15.30 -12.07 0.74
N PRO A 110 16.11 -13.02 0.23
CA PRO A 110 17.29 -12.68 -0.54
C PRO A 110 16.88 -11.96 -1.85
N LEU A 111 17.58 -10.88 -2.18
CA LEU A 111 17.41 -10.18 -3.46
C LEU A 111 18.24 -10.84 -4.55
N VAL A 112 17.68 -10.95 -5.74
CA VAL A 112 18.33 -11.46 -6.94
C VAL A 112 18.53 -10.29 -7.91
N ASN A 113 19.66 -10.24 -8.60
CA ASN A 113 19.93 -9.26 -9.67
C ASN A 113 20.07 -7.79 -9.24
N THR A 114 20.78 -7.53 -8.14
CA THR A 114 21.01 -6.17 -7.63
C THR A 114 22.44 -5.67 -7.88
N ALA A 115 23.04 -6.00 -9.00
CA ALA A 115 24.45 -5.66 -9.28
C ALA A 115 24.74 -4.15 -9.18
N ASP A 116 23.78 -3.30 -9.54
CA ASP A 116 23.87 -1.83 -9.42
C ASP A 116 23.37 -1.30 -8.06
N GLY A 117 22.89 -2.20 -7.18
CA GLY A 117 22.24 -1.83 -5.91
C GLY A 117 20.87 -1.19 -6.12
N LEU A 118 20.14 -0.95 -5.01
CA LEU A 118 18.77 -0.42 -5.03
C LEU A 118 18.65 0.97 -4.38
N HIS A 119 19.63 1.34 -3.55
CA HIS A 119 19.53 2.50 -2.67
C HIS A 119 20.23 3.73 -3.25
N ILE A 120 19.88 4.88 -2.68
CA ILE A 120 20.53 6.15 -3.01
C ILE A 120 22.04 6.05 -2.76
N ARG A 121 22.81 6.62 -3.69
CA ARG A 121 24.27 6.74 -3.60
C ARG A 121 24.74 8.09 -4.10
N TRP A 122 25.94 8.45 -3.78
CA TRP A 122 26.56 9.70 -4.23
C TRP A 122 28.02 9.47 -4.61
N PRO A 123 28.48 9.94 -5.77
CA PRO A 123 27.66 10.54 -6.85
C PRO A 123 26.86 9.49 -7.64
N ASP A 124 25.75 9.91 -8.24
CA ASP A 124 24.92 9.10 -9.13
C ASP A 124 24.52 9.97 -10.32
N ALA A 125 25.13 9.77 -11.47
CA ALA A 125 24.87 10.57 -12.66
C ALA A 125 23.53 10.16 -13.30
N PRO A 126 22.76 11.09 -13.90
CA PRO A 126 21.57 10.74 -14.70
C PRO A 126 21.91 9.80 -15.85
N GLY A 127 21.09 8.77 -16.08
CA GLY A 127 21.30 7.80 -17.17
C GLY A 127 20.30 6.66 -17.14
N LEU A 128 20.33 5.80 -18.16
CA LEU A 128 19.42 4.66 -18.31
C LEU A 128 19.48 3.68 -17.13
N HIS A 129 20.63 3.54 -16.48
CA HIS A 129 20.78 2.69 -15.29
C HIS A 129 19.84 3.07 -14.13
N LEU A 130 19.32 4.28 -14.09
CA LEU A 130 18.31 4.69 -13.12
C LEU A 130 16.96 4.04 -13.41
N GLU A 131 16.61 3.85 -14.68
CA GLU A 131 15.38 3.15 -15.10
C GLU A 131 15.51 1.65 -14.83
N ASP A 132 16.62 1.02 -15.23
CA ASP A 132 16.89 -0.38 -14.93
C ASP A 132 16.85 -0.65 -13.41
N ARG A 133 17.40 0.28 -12.63
CA ARG A 133 17.34 0.19 -11.17
C ARG A 133 15.93 0.39 -10.62
N MET A 134 15.07 1.17 -11.29
CA MET A 134 13.68 1.34 -10.89
C MET A 134 12.90 0.03 -11.06
N GLU A 135 13.09 -0.71 -12.15
CA GLU A 135 12.50 -2.03 -12.35
C GLU A 135 12.94 -2.99 -11.24
N ALA A 136 14.24 -3.06 -10.99
CA ALA A 136 14.77 -3.92 -9.91
C ALA A 136 14.24 -3.55 -8.51
N LYS A 137 13.95 -2.27 -8.24
CA LYS A 137 13.31 -1.82 -7.00
C LYS A 137 11.85 -2.27 -6.91
N LEU A 138 11.10 -2.23 -8.03
CA LEU A 138 9.71 -2.69 -8.08
C LEU A 138 9.63 -4.20 -7.87
N ASP A 139 10.52 -4.97 -8.48
CA ASP A 139 10.64 -6.42 -8.25
C ASP A 139 10.95 -6.72 -6.78
N ALA A 140 11.89 -5.98 -6.19
CA ALA A 140 12.20 -6.11 -4.78
C ALA A 140 10.98 -5.79 -3.89
N ALA A 141 10.19 -4.77 -4.25
CA ALA A 141 8.98 -4.44 -3.52
C ALA A 141 7.94 -5.56 -3.59
N ALA A 142 7.75 -6.18 -4.75
CA ALA A 142 6.85 -7.32 -4.93
C ALA A 142 7.30 -8.54 -4.10
N ILE A 143 8.60 -8.86 -4.13
CA ILE A 143 9.20 -9.95 -3.33
C ILE A 143 8.98 -9.69 -1.82
N PHE A 144 9.21 -8.46 -1.36
CA PHE A 144 9.00 -8.11 0.04
C PHE A 144 7.53 -8.23 0.45
N ALA A 145 6.62 -7.71 -0.38
CA ALA A 145 5.20 -7.74 -0.10
C ALA A 145 4.64 -9.18 -0.09
N ALA A 146 5.09 -10.04 -0.99
CA ALA A 146 4.71 -11.46 -1.00
C ALA A 146 5.17 -12.20 0.27
N ALA A 147 6.36 -11.86 0.80
CA ALA A 147 6.87 -12.46 2.05
C ALA A 147 6.26 -11.85 3.32
N ASN A 148 5.64 -10.69 3.22
CA ASN A 148 5.06 -9.93 4.33
C ASN A 148 3.66 -9.41 3.96
N PRO A 149 2.67 -10.29 3.74
CA PRO A 149 1.38 -9.88 3.21
C PRO A 149 0.65 -8.91 4.13
N VAL A 150 0.21 -7.79 3.58
CA VAL A 150 -0.71 -6.83 4.20
C VAL A 150 -2.13 -6.96 3.62
N ASP A 151 -2.26 -7.68 2.53
CA ASP A 151 -3.52 -8.08 1.94
C ASP A 151 -4.08 -9.29 2.69
N ARG A 152 -5.40 -9.41 2.81
CA ARG A 152 -6.03 -10.46 3.65
C ARG A 152 -7.32 -10.97 3.04
N VAL A 153 -7.48 -12.29 3.06
CA VAL A 153 -8.79 -12.93 2.97
C VAL A 153 -9.50 -12.72 4.31
N ILE A 154 -10.61 -12.00 4.32
CA ILE A 154 -11.42 -11.73 5.52
C ILE A 154 -12.45 -12.86 5.72
N HIS A 155 -13.13 -13.21 4.63
CA HIS A 155 -13.99 -14.38 4.55
C HIS A 155 -13.60 -15.15 3.30
N GLY A 156 -13.17 -16.40 3.46
CA GLY A 156 -12.86 -17.32 2.37
C GLY A 156 -13.94 -18.40 2.26
N ASN A 157 -14.35 -18.71 1.04
CA ASN A 157 -15.34 -19.74 0.75
C ASN A 157 -15.05 -20.36 -0.61
N ASP A 158 -14.74 -21.67 -0.64
CA ASP A 158 -14.44 -22.41 -1.86
C ASP A 158 -15.63 -22.45 -2.84
N ASP A 159 -16.86 -22.27 -2.32
CA ASP A 159 -18.10 -22.21 -3.11
C ASP A 159 -18.63 -20.77 -3.24
N ALA A 160 -17.75 -19.78 -3.24
CA ALA A 160 -18.12 -18.37 -3.32
C ALA A 160 -18.92 -18.08 -4.60
N ARG A 161 -20.02 -17.35 -4.43
CA ARG A 161 -20.87 -16.86 -5.52
C ARG A 161 -20.74 -15.36 -5.73
N ILE A 162 -20.29 -14.67 -4.71
CA ILE A 162 -20.07 -13.22 -4.71
C ILE A 162 -18.74 -12.94 -4.02
N GLY A 163 -17.84 -12.24 -4.71
CA GLY A 163 -16.59 -11.76 -4.15
C GLY A 163 -16.57 -10.25 -4.02
N PHE A 164 -16.16 -9.76 -2.85
CA PHE A 164 -15.88 -8.34 -2.64
C PHE A 164 -14.39 -8.11 -2.49
N VAL A 165 -13.82 -7.28 -3.36
CA VAL A 165 -12.45 -6.80 -3.23
C VAL A 165 -12.50 -5.35 -2.74
N THR A 166 -11.87 -5.08 -1.60
CA THR A 166 -12.00 -3.79 -0.91
C THR A 166 -10.66 -3.26 -0.44
N THR A 167 -10.56 -1.95 -0.27
CA THR A 167 -9.35 -1.28 0.27
C THR A 167 -9.73 -0.07 1.11
N GLY A 168 -8.89 0.29 2.07
CA GLY A 168 -9.07 1.49 2.90
C GLY A 168 -10.45 1.57 3.56
N LYS A 169 -11.01 2.79 3.61
CA LYS A 169 -12.31 3.03 4.25
C LYS A 169 -13.45 2.18 3.66
N ALA A 170 -13.44 1.93 2.35
CA ALA A 170 -14.49 1.12 1.71
C ALA A 170 -14.58 -0.30 2.31
N HIS A 171 -13.46 -0.84 2.82
CA HIS A 171 -13.49 -2.09 3.58
C HIS A 171 -14.29 -1.93 4.88
N GLY A 172 -14.04 -0.87 5.64
CA GLY A 172 -14.81 -0.59 6.86
C GLY A 172 -16.30 -0.40 6.59
N ASP A 173 -16.65 0.31 5.53
CA ASP A 173 -18.06 0.52 5.12
C ASP A 173 -18.74 -0.80 4.75
N LEU A 174 -18.07 -1.70 4.04
CA LEU A 174 -18.59 -3.03 3.74
C LEU A 174 -18.80 -3.83 5.03
N MET A 175 -17.82 -3.89 5.92
CA MET A 175 -17.93 -4.64 7.17
C MET A 175 -19.07 -4.12 8.06
N GLU A 176 -19.24 -2.80 8.15
CA GLU A 176 -20.35 -2.21 8.89
C GLU A 176 -21.70 -2.50 8.22
N THR A 177 -21.77 -2.49 6.89
CA THR A 177 -22.98 -2.87 6.16
C THR A 177 -23.39 -4.30 6.45
N LEU A 178 -22.44 -5.25 6.42
CA LEU A 178 -22.71 -6.64 6.75
C LEU A 178 -23.19 -6.78 8.20
N ARG A 179 -22.57 -6.07 9.14
CA ARG A 179 -22.99 -6.05 10.54
C ARG A 179 -24.43 -5.55 10.71
N LEU A 180 -24.79 -4.45 10.03
CA LEU A 180 -26.14 -3.89 10.06
C LEU A 180 -27.20 -4.83 9.45
N LEU A 181 -26.80 -5.63 8.46
CA LEU A 181 -27.66 -6.65 7.84
C LEU A 181 -27.73 -7.94 8.68
N GLY A 182 -27.00 -8.03 9.78
CA GLY A 182 -26.93 -9.25 10.60
C GLY A 182 -26.13 -10.39 9.95
N LEU A 183 -25.29 -10.08 8.96
CA LEU A 183 -24.47 -11.05 8.24
C LEU A 183 -23.11 -11.19 8.94
N ASP A 184 -23.02 -12.13 9.85
CA ASP A 184 -21.75 -12.55 10.46
C ASP A 184 -20.95 -13.48 9.51
N SER A 185 -19.78 -13.92 9.97
CA SER A 185 -18.91 -14.82 9.17
C SER A 185 -19.57 -16.16 8.81
N ALA A 186 -20.50 -16.65 9.61
CA ALA A 186 -21.21 -17.89 9.31
C ALA A 186 -22.26 -17.66 8.21
N ALA A 187 -23.05 -16.60 8.34
CA ALA A 187 -24.04 -16.19 7.34
C ALA A 187 -23.37 -15.84 6.00
N CYS A 188 -22.23 -15.16 6.01
CA CYS A 188 -21.47 -14.90 4.79
C CYS A 188 -21.04 -16.19 4.09
N ARG A 189 -20.57 -17.19 4.84
CA ARG A 189 -20.23 -18.52 4.26
C ARG A 189 -21.44 -19.21 3.66
N GLU A 190 -22.56 -19.25 4.36
CA GLU A 190 -23.80 -19.87 3.86
C GLU A 190 -24.33 -19.21 2.58
N LEU A 191 -24.18 -17.89 2.49
CA LEU A 191 -24.57 -17.11 1.30
C LEU A 191 -23.56 -17.18 0.17
N GLY A 192 -22.38 -17.78 0.37
CA GLY A 192 -21.33 -17.84 -0.61
C GLY A 192 -20.67 -16.48 -0.86
N ILE A 193 -20.45 -15.71 0.19
CA ILE A 193 -19.80 -14.38 0.13
C ILE A 193 -18.33 -14.51 0.52
N ASP A 194 -17.46 -14.06 -0.39
CA ASP A 194 -16.04 -13.88 -0.16
C ASP A 194 -15.68 -12.42 0.01
N ILE A 195 -14.69 -12.15 0.87
CA ILE A 195 -14.17 -10.79 1.08
C ILE A 195 -12.66 -10.82 1.10
N TYR A 196 -12.07 -10.10 0.15
CA TYR A 196 -10.64 -9.86 0.08
C TYR A 196 -10.34 -8.38 0.35
N LYS A 197 -9.40 -8.13 1.26
CA LYS A 197 -8.97 -6.79 1.61
C LYS A 197 -7.58 -6.53 1.08
N ILE A 198 -7.44 -5.50 0.26
CA ILE A 198 -6.17 -5.00 -0.26
C ILE A 198 -5.61 -3.95 0.71
N GLY A 199 -4.42 -4.18 1.21
CA GLY A 199 -3.64 -3.22 2.00
C GLY A 199 -2.61 -2.49 1.16
N LEU A 200 -1.93 -3.21 0.22
CA LEU A 200 -1.02 -2.65 -0.77
C LEU A 200 -1.77 -2.44 -2.09
N ALA A 201 -2.29 -1.24 -2.27
CA ALA A 201 -3.12 -0.91 -3.43
C ALA A 201 -2.32 -0.89 -4.75
N TRP A 202 -1.01 -0.65 -4.70
CA TRP A 202 -0.12 -0.74 -5.84
C TRP A 202 1.33 -1.02 -5.38
N PRO A 203 2.10 -1.87 -6.09
CA PRO A 203 1.60 -2.84 -7.08
C PRO A 203 0.70 -3.87 -6.40
N CYS A 204 -0.46 -4.13 -7.00
CA CYS A 204 -1.41 -5.09 -6.45
C CYS A 204 -0.94 -6.51 -6.77
N LEU A 205 -0.64 -7.32 -5.76
CA LEU A 205 -0.14 -8.69 -5.94
C LEU A 205 -1.22 -9.64 -6.48
N LEU A 206 -2.48 -9.39 -6.15
CA LEU A 206 -3.60 -10.18 -6.67
C LEU A 206 -3.67 -10.11 -8.21
N TYR A 207 -3.48 -8.91 -8.77
CA TYR A 207 -3.52 -8.68 -10.20
C TYR A 207 -2.31 -9.28 -10.94
N THR A 208 -1.13 -9.29 -10.31
CA THR A 208 0.08 -9.83 -10.92
C THR A 208 0.12 -11.35 -10.92
N SER A 209 -0.56 -12.03 -9.98
CA SER A 209 -0.64 -13.50 -9.97
C SER A 209 -1.53 -14.04 -11.10
N ASP A 210 -2.66 -13.37 -11.37
CA ASP A 210 -3.61 -13.83 -12.41
C ASP A 210 -3.09 -13.57 -13.83
N ALA A 211 -2.29 -12.51 -14.02
CA ALA A 211 -1.70 -12.20 -15.33
C ALA A 211 -0.54 -13.13 -15.74
N ALA A 212 -0.05 -13.97 -14.83
CA ALA A 212 1.01 -14.94 -15.11
C ALA A 212 0.47 -16.30 -15.56
N ASP A 213 -0.84 -16.55 -15.41
CA ASP A 213 -1.51 -17.83 -15.74
C ASP A 213 -2.28 -17.78 -17.08
N GLU A 214 -2.29 -16.64 -17.81
CA GLU A 214 -2.79 -16.47 -19.17
C GLU A 214 -1.63 -16.42 -20.21
#